data_6ae1dd4c571feefd94e1ea20f00f6bd0
#
_entry.id   6ae1dd4c571feefd94e1ea20f00f6bd0
#
_cell.length_a   1.000
_cell.length_b   1.000
_cell.length_c   1.000
_cell.angle_alpha   90.00
_cell.angle_beta   90.00
_cell.angle_gamma   90.00
#
_symmetry.space_group_name_H-M   'P 1'
#
loop_
_entity.id
_entity.type
_entity.pdbx_description
1 polymer ?
#
loop_
_entity_poly.entity_id
_entity_poly.type
_entity_poly.pdbx_seq_one_letter_code
_entity_poly.pdbx_strand_id
1 'polypeptide(L)'
;MVLDKRRYKLEIIKSILSICKNDDATKTRIVYRANLNFKTAGIYLDWLINKELVAKDENHFKLTTKGIELLSNLQDIAPLFSEVF
;
A
#
# COMPACT_ATOMS: atom_id res chain seq x y z
N MET A 1 17.08 -7.92 -17.59
CA MET A 1 16.53 -6.60 -17.25
C MET A 1 16.41 -6.45 -15.75
N VAL A 2 16.93 -5.37 -15.23
CA VAL A 2 16.89 -5.13 -13.78
C VAL A 2 15.63 -4.35 -13.45
N LEU A 3 14.83 -4.88 -12.53
CA LEU A 3 13.65 -4.18 -12.04
C LEU A 3 14.09 -3.03 -11.14
N ASP A 4 13.51 -1.86 -11.37
CA ASP A 4 13.73 -0.72 -10.50
C ASP A 4 13.11 -1.01 -9.12
N LYS A 5 13.94 -1.08 -8.08
CA LYS A 5 13.49 -1.36 -6.73
C LYS A 5 12.48 -0.32 -6.22
N ARG A 6 12.63 0.93 -6.65
CA ARG A 6 11.70 2.01 -6.26
C ARG A 6 10.31 1.76 -6.81
N ARG A 7 10.24 1.36 -8.07
CA ARG A 7 8.98 1.06 -8.74
C ARG A 7 8.28 -0.11 -8.07
N TYR A 8 9.04 -1.14 -7.72
CA TYR A 8 8.51 -2.31 -7.04
C TYR A 8 7.93 -1.94 -5.68
N LYS A 9 8.64 -1.13 -4.90
CA LYS A 9 8.17 -0.66 -3.60
C LYS A 9 6.91 0.17 -3.71
N LEU A 10 6.82 1.04 -4.70
CA LEU A 10 5.63 1.85 -4.94
C LEU A 10 4.41 0.99 -5.26
N GLU A 11 4.59 -0.08 -6.02
CA GLU A 11 3.50 -1.00 -6.34
C GLU A 11 3.01 -1.72 -5.09
N ILE A 12 3.92 -2.13 -4.22
CA ILE A 12 3.54 -2.76 -2.95
C ILE A 12 2.76 -1.78 -2.08
N ILE A 13 3.24 -0.56 -1.94
CA ILE A 13 2.57 0.48 -1.16
C ILE A 13 1.17 0.73 -1.72
N LYS A 14 1.06 0.89 -3.02
CA LYS A 14 -0.22 1.11 -3.68
C LYS A 14 -1.18 -0.06 -3.42
N SER A 15 -0.70 -1.29 -3.51
CA SER A 15 -1.51 -2.47 -3.24
C SER A 15 -2.03 -2.49 -1.80
N ILE A 16 -1.16 -2.22 -0.83
CA ILE A 16 -1.56 -2.20 0.57
C ILE A 16 -2.58 -1.10 0.84
N LEU A 17 -2.34 0.10 0.32
CA LEU A 17 -3.28 1.21 0.48
C LEU A 17 -4.64 0.89 -0.13
N SER A 18 -4.65 0.26 -1.32
CA SER A 18 -5.90 -0.14 -1.98
C SER A 18 -6.69 -1.15 -1.14
N ILE A 19 -5.99 -2.09 -0.52
CA ILE A 19 -6.62 -3.09 0.35
C ILE A 19 -7.17 -2.42 1.60
N CYS A 20 -6.44 -1.47 2.18
CA CYS A 20 -6.84 -0.77 3.39
C CYS A 20 -8.03 0.17 3.18
N LYS A 21 -8.44 0.40 1.95
CA LYS A 21 -9.68 1.12 1.64
C LYS A 21 -10.91 0.37 2.12
N ASN A 22 -10.81 -0.93 2.26
CA ASN A 22 -11.92 -1.80 2.68
C ASN A 22 -11.93 -1.94 4.20
N ASP A 23 -13.09 -2.11 4.78
CA ASP A 23 -13.27 -2.20 6.23
C ASP A 23 -12.72 -3.50 6.83
N ASP A 24 -12.42 -4.49 6.01
CA ASP A 24 -11.97 -5.80 6.45
C ASP A 24 -10.47 -6.03 6.27
N ALA A 25 -9.69 -4.97 6.20
CA ALA A 25 -8.25 -5.07 5.97
C ALA A 25 -7.50 -5.52 7.22
N THR A 26 -7.36 -6.82 7.40
CA THR A 26 -6.50 -7.42 8.42
C THR A 26 -5.13 -7.70 7.82
N LYS A 27 -4.12 -7.92 8.68
CA LYS A 27 -2.78 -8.28 8.20
C LYS A 27 -2.81 -9.53 7.32
N THR A 28 -3.60 -10.54 7.70
CA THR A 28 -3.75 -11.76 6.92
C THR A 28 -4.27 -11.48 5.52
N ARG A 29 -5.32 -10.66 5.41
CA ARG A 29 -5.87 -10.30 4.10
C ARG A 29 -4.90 -9.50 3.27
N ILE A 30 -4.15 -8.59 3.90
CA ILE A 30 -3.12 -7.81 3.21
C ILE A 30 -2.03 -8.72 2.66
N VAL A 31 -1.56 -9.67 3.46
CA VAL A 31 -0.56 -10.64 3.03
C VAL A 31 -1.02 -11.41 1.80
N TYR A 32 -2.24 -11.93 1.83
CA TYR A 32 -2.76 -12.72 0.71
C TYR A 32 -3.03 -11.88 -0.53
N ARG A 33 -3.69 -10.74 -0.37
CA ARG A 33 -4.09 -9.92 -1.52
C ARG A 33 -2.93 -9.20 -2.18
N ALA A 34 -1.94 -8.78 -1.39
CA ALA A 34 -0.74 -8.13 -1.92
C ALA A 34 0.36 -9.12 -2.28
N ASN A 35 0.11 -10.41 -2.05
CA ASN A 35 1.08 -11.48 -2.32
C ASN A 35 2.42 -11.24 -1.63
N LEU A 36 2.36 -10.94 -0.34
CA LEU A 36 3.54 -10.71 0.49
C LEU A 36 3.66 -11.82 1.53
N ASN A 37 4.84 -11.94 2.16
CA ASN A 37 4.95 -12.73 3.37
C ASN A 37 4.64 -11.85 4.59
N PHE A 38 4.43 -12.47 5.75
CA PHE A 38 4.05 -11.74 6.96
C PHE A 38 5.11 -10.76 7.42
N LYS A 39 6.37 -11.13 7.29
CA LYS A 39 7.49 -10.27 7.69
C LYS A 39 7.53 -9.00 6.84
N THR A 40 7.47 -9.15 5.54
CA THR A 40 7.49 -8.02 4.60
C THR A 40 6.27 -7.12 4.79
N ALA A 41 5.10 -7.72 4.93
CA ALA A 41 3.87 -6.98 5.18
C ALA A 41 3.99 -6.15 6.46
N GLY A 42 4.55 -6.75 7.53
CA GLY A 42 4.77 -6.04 8.79
C GLY A 42 5.67 -4.83 8.64
N ILE A 43 6.76 -4.96 7.89
CA ILE A 43 7.70 -3.87 7.66
C ILE A 43 7.00 -2.71 6.93
N TYR A 44 6.25 -3.00 5.87
CA TYR A 44 5.52 -1.97 5.12
C TYR A 44 4.42 -1.33 5.96
N LEU A 45 3.67 -2.12 6.72
CA LEU A 45 2.60 -1.59 7.57
C LEU A 45 3.15 -0.69 8.66
N ASP A 46 4.26 -1.08 9.30
CA ASP A 46 4.90 -0.24 10.31
C ASP A 46 5.35 1.09 9.72
N TRP A 47 5.93 1.05 8.52
CA TRP A 47 6.35 2.26 7.82
C TRP A 47 5.15 3.16 7.49
N LEU A 48 4.07 2.57 6.99
CA LEU A 48 2.86 3.31 6.62
C LEU A 48 2.20 3.94 7.84
N ILE A 49 2.18 3.23 8.96
CA ILE A 49 1.65 3.76 10.22
C ILE A 49 2.53 4.91 10.72
N ASN A 50 3.83 4.73 10.68
CA ASN A 50 4.78 5.76 11.11
C ASN A 50 4.65 7.04 10.27
N LYS A 51 4.33 6.91 8.98
CA LYS A 51 4.10 8.05 8.09
C LYS A 51 2.68 8.59 8.16
N GLU A 52 1.85 8.04 9.03
CA GLU A 52 0.47 8.46 9.22
C GLU A 52 -0.40 8.27 7.96
N LEU A 53 -0.05 7.30 7.14
CA LEU A 53 -0.81 6.96 5.93
C LEU A 53 -1.87 5.89 6.21
N VAL A 54 -1.61 5.05 7.21
CA VAL A 54 -2.49 3.99 7.66
C VAL A 54 -2.60 4.08 9.18
N ALA A 55 -3.77 3.80 9.70
CA ALA A 55 -4.02 3.69 11.13
C ALA A 55 -4.42 2.26 11.47
N LYS A 56 -3.92 1.76 12.58
CA LYS A 56 -4.31 0.44 13.08
C LYS A 56 -5.40 0.61 14.12
N ASP A 57 -6.51 -0.10 13.93
CA ASP A 57 -7.63 -0.12 14.88
C ASP A 57 -7.91 -1.59 15.22
N GLU A 58 -7.46 -2.03 16.40
CA GLU A 58 -7.47 -3.42 16.82
C GLU A 58 -6.71 -4.29 15.83
N ASN A 59 -7.42 -5.16 15.09
CA ASN A 59 -6.81 -6.04 14.10
C ASN A 59 -6.97 -5.54 12.67
N HIS A 60 -7.52 -4.35 12.50
CA HIS A 60 -7.80 -3.79 11.18
C HIS A 60 -6.89 -2.61 10.88
N PHE A 61 -6.61 -2.42 9.61
CA PHE A 61 -5.81 -1.30 9.10
C PHE A 61 -6.71 -0.45 8.21
N LYS A 62 -6.71 0.85 8.46
CA LYS A 62 -7.57 1.79 7.72
C LYS A 62 -6.73 2.90 7.14
N LEU A 63 -7.16 3.44 6.00
CA LEU A 63 -6.52 4.62 5.43
C LEU A 63 -6.83 5.84 6.27
N THR A 64 -5.81 6.66 6.48
CA THR A 64 -5.98 8.01 7.00
C THR A 64 -6.35 8.92 5.84
N THR A 65 -6.74 10.17 6.12
CA THR A 65 -6.96 11.17 5.08
C THR A 65 -5.73 11.33 4.20
N LYS A 66 -4.55 11.36 4.83
CA LYS A 66 -3.28 11.46 4.13
C LYS A 66 -3.04 10.23 3.24
N GLY A 67 -3.40 9.04 3.72
CA GLY A 67 -3.29 7.81 2.93
C GLY A 67 -4.22 7.80 1.73
N ILE A 68 -5.44 8.30 1.89
CA ILE A 68 -6.40 8.44 0.78
C ILE A 68 -5.85 9.36 -0.30
N GLU A 69 -5.28 10.49 0.10
CA GLU A 69 -4.68 11.44 -0.83
C GLU A 69 -3.52 10.81 -1.60
N LEU A 70 -2.64 10.10 -0.90
CA LEU A 70 -1.52 9.42 -1.55
C LEU A 70 -2.00 8.38 -2.55
N LEU A 71 -2.97 7.56 -2.17
CA LEU A 71 -3.51 6.53 -3.05
C LEU A 71 -4.13 7.15 -4.31
N SER A 72 -4.89 8.22 -4.15
CA SER A 72 -5.47 8.94 -5.27
C SER A 72 -4.39 9.46 -6.22
N ASN A 73 -3.34 10.07 -5.68
CA ASN A 73 -2.23 10.58 -6.47
C ASN A 73 -1.51 9.45 -7.21
N LEU A 74 -1.29 8.32 -6.58
CA LEU A 74 -0.65 7.17 -7.23
C LEU A 74 -1.50 6.61 -8.36
N GLN A 75 -2.82 6.58 -8.19
CA GLN A 75 -3.74 6.12 -9.22
C GLN A 75 -3.78 7.09 -10.41
N ASP A 76 -3.68 8.38 -10.16
CA ASP A 76 -3.67 9.39 -11.22
C ASP A 76 -2.36 9.37 -12.01
N ILE A 77 -1.25 9.06 -11.36
CA ILE A 77 0.07 9.05 -12.01
C ILE A 77 0.28 7.78 -12.85
N ALA A 78 -0.26 6.65 -12.43
CA ALA A 78 -0.03 5.38 -13.11
C ALA A 78 -0.35 5.40 -14.60
N PRO A 79 -1.49 5.96 -15.06
CA PRO A 79 -1.77 6.04 -16.50
C PRO A 79 -0.76 6.89 -17.27
N LEU A 80 -0.24 7.95 -16.64
CA LEU A 80 0.77 8.80 -17.27
C LEU A 80 2.06 8.03 -17.53
N PHE A 81 2.48 7.19 -16.58
CA PHE A 81 3.65 6.35 -16.75
C PHE A 81 3.45 5.35 -17.88
N SER A 82 2.25 4.81 -18.00
CA SER A 82 1.95 3.86 -19.08
C SER A 82 2.04 4.50 -20.46
N GLU A 83 1.71 5.79 -20.59
CA GLU A 83 1.80 6.52 -21.84
C GLU A 83 3.25 6.79 -22.24
N VAL A 84 4.12 7.00 -21.26
CA VAL A 84 5.52 7.35 -21.51
C VAL A 84 6.36 6.10 -21.79
N PHE A 85 6.04 5.01 -21.15
CA PHE A 85 6.80 3.76 -21.24
C PHE A 85 5.96 2.62 -21.78
#